data_1ae61ac982bee8e8eff2ba43e27fbf8a
#
_entry.id   1ae61ac982bee8e8eff2ba43e27fbf8a
#
_cell.length_a   1.000
_cell.length_b   1.000
_cell.length_c   1.000
_cell.angle_alpha   90.00
_cell.angle_beta   90.00
_cell.angle_gamma   90.00
#
_symmetry.space_group_name_H-M   'P 1'
#
loop_
_entity.id
_entity.type
_entity.pdbx_description
1 polymer ?
#
loop_
_entity_poly.entity_id
_entity_poly.type
_entity_poly.pdbx_seq_one_letter_code
_entity_poly.pdbx_strand_id
1 'polypeptide(L)'
;STSRGLGDVYKRQNVNIAIILASFCCVILYWNTTPKKLNLIDDGVKRASMVIMNTAAVVGFGYVVKSTVGFQNLIDMLSNLGGNPLISFASATTLIAGATGSGSGGIGIAMEVFAQKYMDLGVNPAVLHRIAAIACNGLDTLPHNSMVITCLAACGMTHKESYKPIFITSVCITLIGLAFAVFLGIAFY
;
A
#
# COMPACT_ATOMS: atom_id res chain seq x y z
N SER A 1 -24.34 -8.62 18.03
CA SER A 1 -23.58 -8.03 19.16
C SER A 1 -22.06 -8.25 19.08
N THR A 2 -21.56 -9.11 18.19
CA THR A 2 -20.12 -9.38 17.99
C THR A 2 -19.41 -8.30 17.17
N SER A 3 -20.11 -7.53 16.35
CA SER A 3 -19.51 -6.47 15.54
C SER A 3 -19.10 -5.22 16.33
N ARG A 4 -19.74 -4.96 17.48
CA ARG A 4 -19.36 -3.84 18.36
C ARG A 4 -18.05 -4.07 19.09
N GLY A 5 -17.76 -5.31 19.50
CA GLY A 5 -16.53 -5.65 20.20
C GLY A 5 -15.27 -5.52 19.34
N LEU A 6 -15.35 -5.90 18.05
CA LEU A 6 -14.24 -5.74 17.11
C LEU A 6 -13.94 -4.26 16.81
N GLY A 7 -14.96 -3.42 16.67
CA GLY A 7 -14.78 -1.97 16.45
C GLY A 7 -14.12 -1.27 17.63
N ASP A 8 -14.40 -1.70 18.87
CA ASP A 8 -13.79 -1.12 20.06
C ASP A 8 -12.34 -1.59 20.28
N VAL A 9 -12.00 -2.80 19.86
CA VAL A 9 -10.62 -3.30 19.86
C VAL A 9 -9.78 -2.53 18.84
N TYR A 10 -10.31 -2.28 17.63
CA TYR A 10 -9.61 -1.46 16.61
C TYR A 10 -9.44 0.00 17.03
N LYS A 11 -10.41 0.60 17.71
CA LYS A 11 -10.28 1.96 18.25
C LYS A 11 -9.18 2.12 19.31
N ARG A 12 -8.85 1.05 20.03
CA ARG A 12 -7.79 1.05 21.04
C ARG A 12 -6.37 0.83 20.47
N GLN A 13 -6.26 0.31 19.25
CA GLN A 13 -4.99 0.08 18.57
C GLN A 13 -4.65 1.26 17.64
N ASN A 14 -4.43 2.44 18.22
CA ASN A 14 -3.86 3.53 17.44
C ASN A 14 -2.37 3.24 17.24
N VAL A 15 -2.01 2.80 16.02
CA VAL A 15 -0.64 2.44 15.63
C VAL A 15 0.34 3.59 15.91
N ASN A 16 -0.09 4.85 15.73
CA ASN A 16 0.74 6.02 15.98
C ASN A 16 1.08 6.13 17.47
N ILE A 17 0.10 5.92 18.36
CA ILE A 17 0.34 5.93 19.81
C ILE A 17 1.28 4.79 20.21
N ALA A 18 1.09 3.59 19.65
CA ALA A 18 1.95 2.45 19.91
C ALA A 18 3.41 2.72 19.48
N ILE A 19 3.62 3.31 18.31
CA ILE A 19 4.95 3.69 17.81
C ILE A 19 5.58 4.76 18.70
N ILE A 20 4.84 5.78 19.11
CA ILE A 20 5.35 6.85 20.00
C ILE A 20 5.76 6.25 21.35
N LEU A 21 4.92 5.41 21.96
CA LEU A 21 5.23 4.78 23.23
C LEU A 21 6.44 3.84 23.11
N ALA A 22 6.50 3.02 22.07
CA ALA A 22 7.64 2.14 21.82
C ALA A 22 8.94 2.94 21.63
N SER A 23 8.90 4.03 20.87
CA SER A 23 10.05 4.92 20.67
C SER A 23 10.51 5.53 21.99
N PHE A 24 9.57 5.97 22.83
CA PHE A 24 9.87 6.52 24.14
C PHE A 24 10.50 5.48 25.09
N CYS A 25 9.96 4.26 25.08
CA CYS A 25 10.55 3.14 25.82
C CYS A 25 11.99 2.84 25.35
N CYS A 26 12.24 2.81 24.05
CA CYS A 26 13.58 2.62 23.50
C CYS A 26 14.55 3.72 23.98
N VAL A 27 14.13 4.97 23.95
CA VAL A 27 14.95 6.10 24.45
C VAL A 27 15.30 5.90 25.92
N ILE A 28 14.34 5.54 26.77
CA ILE A 28 14.56 5.32 28.20
C ILE A 28 15.53 4.14 28.43
N LEU A 29 15.24 2.98 27.81
CA LEU A 29 16.03 1.75 28.00
C LEU A 29 17.49 1.91 27.55
N TYR A 30 17.72 2.58 26.43
CA TYR A 30 19.05 2.71 25.84
C TYR A 30 19.74 4.02 26.17
N TRP A 31 19.13 4.89 27.02
CA TRP A 31 19.69 6.20 27.36
C TRP A 31 21.11 6.12 27.91
N ASN A 32 21.39 5.18 28.79
CA ASN A 32 22.70 5.03 29.45
C ASN A 32 23.75 4.28 28.61
N THR A 33 23.30 3.48 27.63
CA THR A 33 24.20 2.68 26.80
C THR A 33 24.58 3.35 25.49
N THR A 34 23.87 4.43 25.13
CA THR A 34 24.08 5.12 23.84
C THR A 34 25.12 6.25 23.98
N PRO A 35 26.29 6.14 23.36
CA PRO A 35 27.23 7.25 23.29
C PRO A 35 26.76 8.29 22.28
N LYS A 36 27.17 9.58 22.47
CA LYS A 36 26.91 10.70 21.54
C LYS A 36 25.42 10.87 21.16
N LYS A 37 24.56 10.94 22.16
CA LYS A 37 23.09 11.02 22.02
C LYS A 37 22.61 12.10 21.07
N LEU A 38 23.21 13.30 21.10
CA LEU A 38 22.85 14.41 20.24
C LEU A 38 23.10 14.11 18.75
N ASN A 39 24.21 13.43 18.43
CA ASN A 39 24.51 13.07 17.06
C ASN A 39 23.51 12.01 16.54
N LEU A 40 23.13 11.07 17.41
CA LEU A 40 22.13 10.05 17.05
C LEU A 40 20.75 10.68 16.79
N ILE A 41 20.36 11.66 17.58
CA ILE A 41 19.10 12.40 17.37
C ILE A 41 19.17 13.20 16.07
N ASP A 42 20.28 13.90 15.81
CA ASP A 42 20.47 14.67 14.58
C ASP A 42 20.40 13.77 13.32
N ASP A 43 21.11 12.63 13.35
CA ASP A 43 21.04 11.63 12.28
C ASP A 43 19.63 11.04 12.10
N GLY A 44 18.93 10.79 13.19
CA GLY A 44 17.55 10.32 13.19
C GLY A 44 16.61 11.33 12.55
N VAL A 45 16.72 12.59 12.91
CA VAL A 45 15.91 13.69 12.33
C VAL A 45 16.20 13.85 10.82
N LYS A 46 17.46 13.82 10.41
CA LYS A 46 17.85 13.90 8.98
C LYS A 46 17.23 12.76 8.19
N ARG A 47 17.32 11.52 8.68
CA ARG A 47 16.72 10.35 8.03
C ARG A 47 15.20 10.44 7.97
N ALA A 48 14.54 10.82 9.06
CA ALA A 48 13.09 11.01 9.10
C ALA A 48 12.63 12.09 8.13
N SER A 49 13.33 13.22 8.06
CA SER A 49 13.04 14.30 7.13
C SER A 49 13.15 13.84 5.67
N MET A 50 14.17 13.05 5.33
CA MET A 50 14.32 12.47 3.99
C MET A 50 13.14 11.55 3.62
N VAL A 51 12.72 10.69 4.55
CA VAL A 51 11.58 9.79 4.34
C VAL A 51 10.28 10.57 4.14
N ILE A 52 10.04 11.60 4.96
CA ILE A 52 8.85 12.46 4.83
C ILE A 52 8.85 13.18 3.49
N MET A 53 9.97 13.78 3.09
CA MET A 53 10.11 14.49 1.82
C MET A 53 9.86 13.58 0.62
N ASN A 54 10.47 12.38 0.61
CA ASN A 54 10.28 11.40 -0.46
C ASN A 54 8.80 10.94 -0.53
N THR A 55 8.20 10.63 0.61
CA THR A 55 6.80 10.22 0.68
C THR A 55 5.87 11.33 0.18
N ALA A 56 6.09 12.58 0.63
CA ALA A 56 5.32 13.73 0.19
C ALA A 56 5.45 13.96 -1.33
N ALA A 57 6.65 13.84 -1.89
CA ALA A 57 6.88 14.00 -3.32
C ALA A 57 6.14 12.95 -4.16
N VAL A 58 6.17 11.68 -3.74
CA VAL A 58 5.48 10.59 -4.48
C VAL A 58 3.96 10.68 -4.30
N VAL A 59 3.48 11.01 -3.12
CA VAL A 59 2.04 11.25 -2.90
C VAL A 59 1.58 12.44 -3.75
N GLY A 60 2.34 13.53 -3.77
CA GLY A 60 2.08 14.68 -4.64
C GLY A 60 2.06 14.29 -6.13
N PHE A 61 3.03 13.49 -6.58
CA PHE A 61 3.03 12.95 -7.94
C PHE A 61 1.77 12.12 -8.23
N GLY A 62 1.36 11.25 -7.30
CA GLY A 62 0.13 10.46 -7.42
C GLY A 62 -1.12 11.35 -7.59
N TYR A 63 -1.22 12.46 -6.86
CA TYR A 63 -2.31 13.43 -7.05
C TYR A 63 -2.28 14.10 -8.42
N VAL A 64 -1.11 14.47 -8.92
CA VAL A 64 -0.95 15.01 -10.29
C VAL A 64 -1.39 13.98 -11.32
N VAL A 65 -0.97 12.72 -11.20
CA VAL A 65 -1.41 11.64 -12.09
C VAL A 65 -2.93 11.50 -12.08
N LYS A 66 -3.57 11.50 -10.90
CA LYS A 66 -5.04 11.43 -10.77
C LYS A 66 -5.76 12.55 -11.50
N SER A 67 -5.18 13.73 -11.60
CA SER A 67 -5.79 14.89 -12.27
C SER A 67 -5.63 14.88 -13.81
N THR A 68 -4.88 13.93 -14.37
CA THR A 68 -4.65 13.85 -15.80
C THR A 68 -5.81 13.20 -16.54
N VAL A 69 -6.06 13.65 -17.78
CA VAL A 69 -7.03 13.02 -18.68
C VAL A 69 -6.69 11.55 -18.93
N GLY A 70 -5.40 11.21 -19.02
CA GLY A 70 -4.93 9.83 -19.19
C GLY A 70 -5.37 8.92 -18.06
N PHE A 71 -5.35 9.42 -16.82
CA PHE A 71 -5.83 8.65 -15.66
C PHE A 71 -7.36 8.48 -15.68
N GLN A 72 -8.12 9.51 -16.05
CA GLN A 72 -9.57 9.40 -16.21
C GLN A 72 -9.93 8.37 -17.29
N ASN A 73 -9.25 8.39 -18.43
CA ASN A 73 -9.43 7.39 -19.48
C ASN A 73 -9.12 5.96 -18.97
N LEU A 74 -8.10 5.80 -18.12
CA LEU A 74 -7.80 4.52 -17.48
C LEU A 74 -8.96 4.06 -16.59
N ILE A 75 -9.49 4.95 -15.76
CA ILE A 75 -10.65 4.66 -14.91
C ILE A 75 -11.87 4.24 -15.74
N ASP A 76 -12.16 4.97 -16.81
CA ASP A 76 -13.28 4.67 -17.71
C ASP A 76 -13.10 3.30 -18.38
N MET A 77 -11.90 2.98 -18.86
CA MET A 77 -11.57 1.68 -19.42
C MET A 77 -11.76 0.56 -18.39
N LEU A 78 -11.24 0.74 -17.18
CA LEU A 78 -11.34 -0.22 -16.09
C LEU A 78 -12.80 -0.39 -15.58
N SER A 79 -13.58 0.67 -15.62
CA SER A 79 -15.01 0.64 -15.28
C SER A 79 -15.82 -0.22 -16.25
N ASN A 80 -15.37 -0.35 -17.48
CA ASN A 80 -16.04 -1.10 -18.53
C ASN A 80 -15.45 -2.52 -18.75
N LEU A 81 -14.54 -2.96 -17.88
CA LEU A 81 -14.06 -4.34 -17.92
C LEU A 81 -15.22 -5.32 -17.69
N GLY A 82 -15.50 -6.11 -18.70
CA GLY A 82 -16.46 -7.21 -18.63
C GLY A 82 -15.87 -8.47 -18.00
N GLY A 83 -16.71 -9.50 -17.83
CA GLY A 83 -16.29 -10.79 -17.30
C GLY A 83 -16.61 -10.97 -15.81
N ASN A 84 -15.84 -11.81 -15.12
CA ASN A 84 -16.08 -12.07 -13.70
C ASN A 84 -15.79 -10.83 -12.85
N PRO A 85 -16.73 -10.36 -12.01
CA PRO A 85 -16.58 -9.14 -11.22
C PRO A 85 -15.33 -9.12 -10.33
N LEU A 86 -14.94 -10.24 -9.73
CA LEU A 86 -13.75 -10.31 -8.88
C LEU A 86 -12.46 -10.16 -9.68
N ILE A 87 -12.39 -10.74 -10.87
CA ILE A 87 -11.22 -10.59 -11.76
C ILE A 87 -11.09 -9.14 -12.21
N SER A 88 -12.19 -8.53 -12.66
CA SER A 88 -12.20 -7.13 -13.10
C SER A 88 -11.81 -6.18 -11.99
N PHE A 89 -12.35 -6.37 -10.79
CA PHE A 89 -12.02 -5.55 -9.62
C PHE A 89 -10.55 -5.72 -9.19
N ALA A 90 -10.04 -6.96 -9.15
CA ALA A 90 -8.65 -7.24 -8.82
C ALA A 90 -7.68 -6.58 -9.81
N SER A 91 -7.97 -6.73 -11.12
CA SER A 91 -7.17 -6.12 -12.19
C SER A 91 -7.18 -4.59 -12.11
N ALA A 92 -8.36 -3.98 -11.92
CA ALA A 92 -8.51 -2.54 -11.77
C ALA A 92 -7.69 -2.02 -10.57
N THR A 93 -7.82 -2.65 -9.40
CA THR A 93 -7.09 -2.26 -8.19
C THR A 93 -5.59 -2.37 -8.39
N THR A 94 -5.10 -3.47 -8.97
CA THR A 94 -3.68 -3.70 -9.25
C THR A 94 -3.10 -2.66 -10.21
N LEU A 95 -3.82 -2.34 -11.30
CA LEU A 95 -3.38 -1.35 -12.29
C LEU A 95 -3.35 0.07 -11.72
N ILE A 96 -4.36 0.44 -10.90
CA ILE A 96 -4.39 1.75 -10.24
C ILE A 96 -3.24 1.87 -9.23
N ALA A 97 -2.96 0.84 -8.44
CA ALA A 97 -1.85 0.82 -7.52
C ALA A 97 -0.51 0.96 -8.25
N GLY A 98 -0.35 0.26 -9.38
CA GLY A 98 0.81 0.39 -10.25
C GLY A 98 0.96 1.79 -10.86
N ALA A 99 -0.11 2.37 -11.38
CA ALA A 99 -0.09 3.70 -11.98
C ALA A 99 0.22 4.81 -10.96
N THR A 100 -0.28 4.67 -9.73
CA THR A 100 -0.04 5.64 -8.65
C THR A 100 1.28 5.40 -7.90
N GLY A 101 1.91 4.24 -8.09
CA GLY A 101 3.11 3.82 -7.35
C GLY A 101 2.87 3.72 -5.84
N SER A 102 1.64 3.40 -5.43
CA SER A 102 1.24 3.36 -4.03
C SER A 102 0.10 2.37 -3.79
N GLY A 103 0.36 1.33 -2.98
CA GLY A 103 -0.68 0.36 -2.61
C GLY A 103 -1.82 1.01 -1.83
N SER A 104 -1.52 1.84 -0.84
CA SER A 104 -2.55 2.55 -0.06
C SER A 104 -3.33 3.58 -0.90
N GLY A 105 -2.66 4.28 -1.81
CA GLY A 105 -3.31 5.16 -2.77
C GLY A 105 -4.19 4.38 -3.74
N GLY A 106 -3.69 3.28 -4.27
CA GLY A 106 -4.39 2.42 -5.21
C GLY A 106 -5.66 1.80 -4.62
N ILE A 107 -5.58 1.22 -3.41
CA ILE A 107 -6.76 0.65 -2.75
C ILE A 107 -7.80 1.72 -2.41
N GLY A 108 -7.35 2.91 -1.95
CA GLY A 108 -8.25 4.03 -1.65
C GLY A 108 -9.07 4.41 -2.87
N ILE A 109 -8.42 4.63 -4.03
CA ILE A 109 -9.10 4.97 -5.27
C ILE A 109 -10.02 3.83 -5.73
N ALA A 110 -9.52 2.60 -5.76
CA ALA A 110 -10.29 1.45 -6.24
C ALA A 110 -11.56 1.23 -5.40
N MET A 111 -11.47 1.37 -4.08
CA MET A 111 -12.63 1.25 -3.19
C MET A 111 -13.61 2.41 -3.39
N GLU A 112 -13.13 3.64 -3.52
CA GLU A 112 -13.97 4.82 -3.74
C GLU A 112 -14.74 4.74 -5.07
N VAL A 113 -14.06 4.34 -6.14
CA VAL A 113 -14.63 4.37 -7.49
C VAL A 113 -15.44 3.12 -7.81
N PHE A 114 -14.98 1.95 -7.39
CA PHE A 114 -15.49 0.67 -7.89
C PHE A 114 -16.25 -0.15 -6.86
N ALA A 115 -16.04 0.04 -5.54
CA ALA A 115 -16.60 -0.89 -4.55
C ALA A 115 -18.12 -1.00 -4.65
N GLN A 116 -18.83 0.13 -4.75
CA GLN A 116 -20.29 0.14 -4.84
C GLN A 116 -20.78 -0.60 -6.08
N LYS A 117 -20.18 -0.35 -7.24
CA LYS A 117 -20.52 -1.02 -8.49
C LYS A 117 -20.43 -2.55 -8.38
N TYR A 118 -19.33 -3.06 -7.80
CA TYR A 118 -19.14 -4.50 -7.68
C TYR A 118 -20.01 -5.13 -6.57
N MET A 119 -20.33 -4.39 -5.52
CA MET A 119 -21.34 -4.82 -4.55
C MET A 119 -22.74 -4.92 -5.16
N ASP A 120 -23.11 -3.97 -6.02
CA ASP A 120 -24.38 -4.00 -6.75
C ASP A 120 -24.47 -5.18 -7.75
N LEU A 121 -23.32 -5.66 -8.24
CA LEU A 121 -23.21 -6.89 -9.03
C LEU A 121 -23.25 -8.18 -8.18
N GLY A 122 -23.49 -8.07 -6.87
CA GLY A 122 -23.64 -9.20 -5.96
C GLY A 122 -22.34 -9.72 -5.33
N VAL A 123 -21.21 -9.03 -5.49
CA VAL A 123 -19.95 -9.42 -4.85
C VAL A 123 -20.03 -9.19 -3.35
N ASN A 124 -19.70 -10.22 -2.57
CA ASN A 124 -19.68 -10.11 -1.11
C ASN A 124 -18.66 -9.05 -0.64
N PRO A 125 -19.06 -8.05 0.16
CA PRO A 125 -18.16 -6.97 0.60
C PRO A 125 -16.91 -7.46 1.34
N ALA A 126 -16.99 -8.57 2.09
CA ALA A 126 -15.84 -9.12 2.78
C ALA A 126 -14.82 -9.73 1.81
N VAL A 127 -15.28 -10.34 0.72
CA VAL A 127 -14.42 -10.88 -0.34
C VAL A 127 -13.79 -9.72 -1.11
N LEU A 128 -14.60 -8.73 -1.48
CA LEU A 128 -14.13 -7.53 -2.19
C LEU A 128 -13.00 -6.84 -1.43
N HIS A 129 -13.19 -6.63 -0.12
CA HIS A 129 -12.16 -6.02 0.74
C HIS A 129 -10.87 -6.83 0.79
N ARG A 130 -10.96 -8.16 0.91
CA ARG A 130 -9.77 -9.04 0.95
C ARG A 130 -9.02 -9.04 -0.38
N ILE A 131 -9.76 -9.11 -1.49
CA ILE A 131 -9.16 -9.03 -2.83
C ILE A 131 -8.51 -7.65 -3.04
N ALA A 132 -9.15 -6.55 -2.64
CA ALA A 132 -8.57 -5.23 -2.71
C ALA A 132 -7.23 -5.14 -1.94
N ALA A 133 -7.19 -5.70 -0.73
CA ALA A 133 -5.99 -5.67 0.12
C ALA A 133 -4.81 -6.46 -0.47
N ILE A 134 -5.06 -7.51 -1.25
CA ILE A 134 -4.00 -8.26 -1.94
C ILE A 134 -3.66 -7.56 -3.27
N ALA A 135 -4.67 -7.17 -4.04
CA ALA A 135 -4.52 -6.59 -5.37
C ALA A 135 -3.73 -5.28 -5.37
N CYS A 136 -3.90 -4.45 -4.34
CA CYS A 136 -3.18 -3.18 -4.25
C CYS A 136 -1.66 -3.35 -4.09
N ASN A 137 -1.19 -4.53 -3.67
CA ASN A 137 0.24 -4.84 -3.56
C ASN A 137 0.81 -5.52 -4.82
N GLY A 138 -0.02 -5.76 -5.86
CA GLY A 138 0.42 -6.48 -7.07
C GLY A 138 1.44 -5.71 -7.91
N LEU A 139 1.20 -4.44 -8.16
CA LEU A 139 2.06 -3.58 -8.97
C LEU A 139 2.49 -2.30 -8.23
N ASP A 140 2.24 -2.18 -6.94
CA ASP A 140 2.60 -0.98 -6.19
C ASP A 140 4.12 -0.82 -6.03
N THR A 141 4.87 -1.92 -5.99
CA THR A 141 6.33 -1.93 -5.83
C THR A 141 7.10 -1.80 -7.15
N LEU A 142 6.52 -1.18 -8.16
CA LEU A 142 7.23 -0.79 -9.39
C LEU A 142 8.37 0.22 -9.06
N PRO A 143 9.37 0.41 -9.95
CA PRO A 143 10.57 1.20 -9.65
C PRO A 143 10.31 2.62 -9.16
N HIS A 144 9.18 3.20 -9.49
CA HIS A 144 8.77 4.55 -9.09
C HIS A 144 8.04 4.61 -7.72
N ASN A 145 7.85 3.47 -7.05
CA ASN A 145 7.24 3.44 -5.73
C ASN A 145 8.13 4.13 -4.67
N SER A 146 7.52 4.96 -3.83
CA SER A 146 8.24 5.73 -2.80
C SER A 146 8.95 4.85 -1.79
N MET A 147 8.35 3.72 -1.41
CA MET A 147 8.94 2.79 -0.43
C MET A 147 10.19 2.12 -1.02
N VAL A 148 10.12 1.68 -2.29
CA VAL A 148 11.27 1.10 -2.99
C VAL A 148 12.41 2.11 -3.07
N ILE A 149 12.12 3.33 -3.53
CA ILE A 149 13.13 4.41 -3.63
C ILE A 149 13.74 4.71 -2.26
N THR A 150 12.92 4.85 -1.23
CA THR A 150 13.38 5.17 0.13
C THR A 150 14.21 4.04 0.74
N CYS A 151 13.78 2.79 0.58
CA CYS A 151 14.53 1.64 1.08
C CYS A 151 15.90 1.51 0.39
N LEU A 152 15.95 1.64 -0.93
CA LEU A 152 17.21 1.58 -1.68
C LEU A 152 18.14 2.72 -1.27
N ALA A 153 17.63 3.94 -1.14
CA ALA A 153 18.41 5.09 -0.68
C ALA A 153 18.95 4.88 0.74
N ALA A 154 18.14 4.34 1.65
CA ALA A 154 18.56 4.05 3.02
C ALA A 154 19.65 2.98 3.10
N CYS A 155 19.61 2.00 2.18
CA CYS A 155 20.62 0.95 2.07
C CYS A 155 21.86 1.38 1.25
N GLY A 156 21.87 2.57 0.65
CA GLY A 156 22.94 3.00 -0.25
C GLY A 156 23.01 2.20 -1.55
N MET A 157 21.89 1.61 -1.99
CA MET A 157 21.82 0.73 -3.16
C MET A 157 21.07 1.40 -4.30
N THR A 158 21.37 0.96 -5.52
CA THR A 158 20.68 1.40 -6.73
C THR A 158 19.62 0.40 -7.17
N HIS A 159 18.66 0.86 -7.99
CA HIS A 159 17.68 -0.03 -8.63
C HIS A 159 18.34 -1.14 -9.44
N LYS A 160 19.45 -0.82 -10.15
CA LYS A 160 20.16 -1.79 -10.98
C LYS A 160 20.70 -2.98 -10.17
N GLU A 161 21.12 -2.72 -8.95
CA GLU A 161 21.70 -3.74 -8.06
C GLU A 161 20.65 -4.59 -7.36
N SER A 162 19.52 -4.00 -6.98
CA SER A 162 18.60 -4.63 -6.03
C SER A 162 17.16 -4.79 -6.54
N TYR A 163 16.79 -4.19 -7.65
CA TYR A 163 15.38 -4.20 -8.06
C TYR A 163 14.91 -5.58 -8.55
N LYS A 164 15.78 -6.38 -9.16
CA LYS A 164 15.41 -7.72 -9.67
C LYS A 164 14.82 -8.65 -8.58
N PRO A 165 15.46 -8.86 -7.42
CA PRO A 165 14.83 -9.63 -6.35
C PRO A 165 13.56 -8.97 -5.79
N ILE A 166 13.50 -7.64 -5.67
CA ILE A 166 12.30 -6.93 -5.25
C ILE A 166 11.15 -7.22 -6.21
N PHE A 167 11.38 -7.13 -7.52
CA PHE A 167 10.37 -7.43 -8.52
C PHE A 167 9.84 -8.87 -8.40
N ILE A 168 10.72 -9.84 -8.24
CA ILE A 168 10.32 -11.25 -8.12
C ILE A 168 9.49 -11.47 -6.85
N THR A 169 9.97 -10.97 -5.71
CA THR A 169 9.31 -11.23 -4.41
C THR A 169 8.05 -10.41 -4.21
N SER A 170 8.04 -9.16 -4.62
CA SER A 170 6.94 -8.24 -4.34
C SER A 170 5.90 -8.16 -5.48
N VAL A 171 6.33 -8.30 -6.74
CA VAL A 171 5.40 -8.26 -7.88
C VAL A 171 4.97 -9.67 -8.28
N CYS A 172 5.91 -10.53 -8.67
CA CYS A 172 5.54 -11.84 -9.23
C CYS A 172 4.83 -12.72 -8.19
N ILE A 173 5.36 -12.83 -6.97
CA ILE A 173 4.76 -13.67 -5.93
C ILE A 173 3.40 -13.12 -5.50
N THR A 174 3.28 -11.79 -5.38
CA THR A 174 1.99 -11.16 -5.02
C THR A 174 0.92 -11.37 -6.09
N LEU A 175 1.29 -11.26 -7.38
CA LEU A 175 0.34 -11.54 -8.48
C LEU A 175 -0.09 -13.00 -8.52
N ILE A 176 0.81 -13.94 -8.23
CA ILE A 176 0.45 -15.37 -8.10
C ILE A 176 -0.51 -15.56 -6.92
N GLY A 177 -0.20 -14.96 -5.76
CA GLY A 177 -1.07 -14.98 -4.60
C GLY A 177 -2.44 -14.34 -4.86
N LEU A 178 -2.48 -13.25 -5.61
CA LEU A 178 -3.73 -12.60 -6.04
C LEU A 178 -4.56 -13.52 -6.94
N ALA A 179 -3.93 -14.16 -7.93
CA ALA A 179 -4.63 -15.10 -8.82
C ALA A 179 -5.27 -16.25 -8.02
N PHE A 180 -4.52 -16.79 -7.05
CA PHE A 180 -5.02 -17.84 -6.16
C PHE A 180 -6.16 -17.32 -5.26
N ALA A 181 -6.05 -16.13 -4.69
CA ALA A 181 -7.09 -15.53 -3.86
C ALA A 181 -8.37 -15.25 -4.65
N VAL A 182 -8.25 -14.76 -5.89
CA VAL A 182 -9.39 -14.56 -6.80
C VAL A 182 -10.04 -15.89 -7.15
N PHE A 183 -9.24 -16.91 -7.46
CA PHE A 183 -9.77 -18.26 -7.72
C PHE A 183 -10.57 -18.80 -6.53
N LEU A 184 -10.04 -18.69 -5.30
CA LEU A 184 -10.77 -19.09 -4.11
C LEU A 184 -12.03 -18.24 -3.89
N GLY A 185 -11.96 -16.93 -4.15
CA GLY A 185 -13.11 -16.04 -4.08
C GLY A 185 -14.24 -16.44 -5.03
N ILE A 186 -13.90 -16.88 -6.24
CA ILE A 186 -14.89 -17.36 -7.24
C ILE A 186 -15.43 -18.75 -6.87
N ALA A 187 -14.59 -19.61 -6.29
CA ALA A 187 -14.98 -21.00 -6.00
C ALA A 187 -15.87 -21.14 -4.74
N PHE A 188 -15.72 -20.25 -3.74
CA PHE A 188 -16.37 -20.39 -2.44
C PHE A 188 -17.38 -19.29 -2.09
N TYR A 189 -17.46 -18.23 -2.88
CA TYR A 189 -18.36 -17.10 -2.65
C TYR A 189 -19.11 -16.68 -3.92
#